data_6c954c06190e19db814273015c3a3487
#
_entry.id   6c954c06190e19db814273015c3a3487
#
_cell.length_a   1.000
_cell.length_b   1.000
_cell.length_c   1.000
_cell.angle_alpha   90.00
_cell.angle_beta   90.00
_cell.angle_gamma   90.00
#
_symmetry.space_group_name_H-M   'P 1'
#
loop_
_entity.id
_entity.type
_entity.pdbx_description
1 polymer ?
#
loop_
_entity_poly.entity_id
_entity_poly.type
_entity_poly.pdbx_seq_one_letter_code
_entity_poly.pdbx_strand_id
1 'polypeptide(L)'
;MAHLEKKDMKQAIRSGLIGFAVGDALGVPIEFLNRNFLELMPVTEMLSVGTHHQPAGTWSDDTSMTICLMQSLIDQKRFHYHDIMENFVKWYLQDEFTATKLTFDIGGTCKRAIENYLAGGHPVKCGMSHYANNGNGSLMRILPVAFVCHNNQITGEKRYELVKNISSLTHAHPISVLGCLIYTNFVCHLLDGDDPKEAYRKTQLDDYSMFEKEEITLYSRILKNQIYCYPKGYIPSRAYVVDTLEAVLWSFLTTDNFQDAVLTAVNLGDDTDTIGALTGSLAGIQYGLKSIPEKWATTLKRGRYLVKLCDQFAETEIDTTDISPESTSIPRVETTNLNRLGA
;
A
#
# COMPACT_ATOMS: atom_id res chain seq x y z
N MET A 1 -20.25 -6.24 17.75
CA MET A 1 -19.18 -6.46 16.76
C MET A 1 -18.40 -7.69 17.19
N ALA A 2 -18.35 -8.72 16.36
CA ALA A 2 -17.53 -9.89 16.65
C ALA A 2 -16.06 -9.48 16.44
N HIS A 3 -15.26 -9.44 17.50
CA HIS A 3 -13.83 -9.33 17.36
C HIS A 3 -13.32 -10.57 16.63
N LEU A 4 -12.61 -10.40 15.50
CA LEU A 4 -11.82 -11.49 14.95
C LEU A 4 -10.88 -12.01 16.03
N GLU A 5 -10.90 -13.32 16.28
CA GLU A 5 -9.97 -13.94 17.20
C GLU A 5 -8.52 -13.71 16.69
N LYS A 6 -7.54 -13.65 17.61
CA LYS A 6 -6.11 -13.42 17.25
C LYS A 6 -5.61 -14.35 16.13
N LYS A 7 -6.18 -15.55 16.02
CA LYS A 7 -5.91 -16.52 14.94
C LYS A 7 -6.38 -16.04 13.58
N ASP A 8 -7.56 -15.42 13.51
CA ASP A 8 -8.13 -14.91 12.27
C ASP A 8 -7.36 -13.68 11.79
N MET A 9 -6.92 -12.81 12.70
CA MET A 9 -6.07 -11.66 12.37
C MET A 9 -4.72 -12.10 11.78
N LYS A 10 -4.08 -13.13 12.32
CA LYS A 10 -2.84 -13.67 11.77
C LYS A 10 -3.03 -14.19 10.34
N GLN A 11 -4.15 -14.83 10.06
CA GLN A 11 -4.50 -15.27 8.71
C GLN A 11 -4.80 -14.08 7.79
N ALA A 12 -5.55 -13.08 8.25
CA ALA A 12 -5.85 -11.88 7.48
C ALA A 12 -4.57 -11.10 7.11
N ILE A 13 -3.63 -10.94 8.03
CA ILE A 13 -2.32 -10.31 7.79
C ILE A 13 -1.54 -11.11 6.74
N ARG A 14 -1.45 -12.43 6.89
CA ARG A 14 -0.74 -13.28 5.92
C ARG A 14 -1.37 -13.20 4.54
N SER A 15 -2.67 -13.41 4.44
CA SER A 15 -3.37 -13.42 3.15
C SER A 15 -3.37 -12.04 2.49
N GLY A 16 -3.52 -10.98 3.28
CA GLY A 16 -3.45 -9.60 2.80
C GLY A 16 -2.07 -9.24 2.26
N LEU A 17 -0.98 -9.51 3.02
CA LEU A 17 0.37 -9.16 2.57
C LEU A 17 0.86 -10.07 1.42
N ILE A 18 0.61 -11.38 1.48
CA ILE A 18 1.01 -12.27 0.37
C ILE A 18 0.19 -11.95 -0.89
N GLY A 19 -1.10 -11.65 -0.74
CA GLY A 19 -1.94 -11.18 -1.85
C GLY A 19 -1.44 -9.87 -2.45
N PHE A 20 -1.02 -8.94 -1.58
CA PHE A 20 -0.40 -7.68 -1.97
C PHE A 20 0.86 -7.92 -2.82
N ALA A 21 1.83 -8.67 -2.29
CA ALA A 21 3.10 -8.93 -2.98
C ALA A 21 2.92 -9.75 -4.28
N VAL A 22 1.90 -10.61 -4.36
CA VAL A 22 1.53 -11.34 -5.58
C VAL A 22 0.96 -10.39 -6.62
N GLY A 23 0.09 -9.47 -6.23
CA GLY A 23 -0.48 -8.46 -7.13
C GLY A 23 0.58 -7.52 -7.70
N ASP A 24 1.48 -7.01 -6.83
CA ASP A 24 2.66 -6.23 -7.18
C ASP A 24 3.52 -6.99 -8.22
N ALA A 25 3.95 -8.20 -7.92
CA ALA A 25 4.81 -9.01 -8.78
C ALA A 25 4.15 -9.41 -10.13
N LEU A 26 2.84 -9.43 -10.22
CA LEU A 26 2.11 -9.61 -11.48
C LEU A 26 2.12 -8.33 -12.33
N GLY A 27 2.06 -7.16 -11.68
CA GLY A 27 2.04 -5.87 -12.34
C GLY A 27 3.41 -5.40 -12.82
N VAL A 28 4.49 -5.62 -12.05
CA VAL A 28 5.86 -5.16 -12.36
C VAL A 28 6.30 -5.36 -13.82
N PRO A 29 6.09 -6.52 -14.47
CA PRO A 29 6.58 -6.72 -15.84
C PRO A 29 5.85 -5.88 -16.89
N ILE A 30 4.66 -5.39 -16.59
CA ILE A 30 3.75 -4.74 -17.54
C ILE A 30 3.42 -3.31 -17.16
N GLU A 31 4.03 -2.79 -16.11
CA GLU A 31 3.88 -1.40 -15.71
C GLU A 31 4.19 -0.46 -16.88
N PHE A 32 3.47 0.63 -16.98
CA PHE A 32 3.49 1.61 -18.08
C PHE A 32 3.00 1.10 -19.44
N LEU A 33 2.58 -0.17 -19.57
CA LEU A 33 1.90 -0.61 -20.78
C LEU A 33 0.48 -0.05 -20.81
N ASN A 34 0.06 0.41 -21.98
CA ASN A 34 -1.28 0.96 -22.13
C ASN A 34 -2.35 -0.14 -22.16
N ARG A 35 -3.55 0.21 -21.72
CA ARG A 35 -4.71 -0.69 -21.65
C ARG A 35 -5.04 -1.38 -22.98
N ASN A 36 -4.97 -0.67 -24.09
CA ASN A 36 -5.31 -1.24 -25.41
C ASN A 36 -4.38 -2.39 -25.78
N PHE A 37 -3.10 -2.31 -25.40
CA PHE A 37 -2.16 -3.41 -25.60
C PHE A 37 -2.56 -4.62 -24.76
N LEU A 38 -2.87 -4.40 -23.47
CA LEU A 38 -3.24 -5.47 -22.54
C LEU A 38 -4.63 -6.07 -22.84
N GLU A 39 -5.51 -5.35 -23.52
CA GLU A 39 -6.77 -5.92 -24.03
C GLU A 39 -6.55 -6.91 -25.18
N LEU A 40 -5.50 -6.69 -25.97
CA LEU A 40 -5.12 -7.62 -27.05
C LEU A 40 -4.26 -8.78 -26.57
N MET A 41 -3.44 -8.54 -25.54
CA MET A 41 -2.51 -9.51 -24.95
C MET A 41 -2.59 -9.48 -23.43
N PRO A 42 -3.67 -9.98 -22.84
CA PRO A 42 -3.87 -9.91 -21.40
C PRO A 42 -2.87 -10.78 -20.65
N VAL A 43 -2.41 -10.25 -19.52
CA VAL A 43 -1.60 -11.01 -18.57
C VAL A 43 -2.50 -12.02 -17.85
N THR A 44 -2.01 -13.25 -17.74
CA THR A 44 -2.67 -14.36 -17.03
C THR A 44 -1.76 -15.02 -16.01
N GLU A 45 -0.47 -14.71 -16.05
CA GLU A 45 0.58 -15.33 -15.24
C GLU A 45 1.70 -14.34 -14.92
N MET A 46 2.53 -14.65 -13.91
CA MET A 46 3.73 -13.87 -13.63
C MET A 46 4.72 -13.97 -14.78
N LEU A 47 5.07 -12.85 -15.36
CA LEU A 47 6.02 -12.75 -16.47
C LEU A 47 7.42 -12.44 -15.95
N SER A 48 8.44 -12.76 -16.78
CA SER A 48 9.83 -12.33 -16.56
C SER A 48 10.18 -11.22 -17.53
N VAL A 49 11.18 -10.42 -17.18
CA VAL A 49 11.71 -9.31 -17.97
C VAL A 49 10.77 -8.11 -17.92
N GLY A 50 9.99 -7.83 -18.95
CA GLY A 50 9.06 -6.69 -18.98
C GLY A 50 9.75 -5.33 -18.76
N THR A 51 8.97 -4.36 -18.27
CA THR A 51 9.40 -2.95 -18.13
C THR A 51 10.64 -2.79 -17.26
N HIS A 52 10.70 -3.47 -16.13
CA HIS A 52 11.81 -3.34 -15.16
C HIS A 52 12.92 -4.40 -15.32
N HIS A 53 12.83 -5.24 -16.33
CA HIS A 53 13.80 -6.33 -16.59
C HIS A 53 14.04 -7.25 -15.39
N GLN A 54 13.01 -7.51 -14.60
CA GLN A 54 13.07 -8.33 -13.39
C GLN A 54 12.69 -9.80 -13.66
N PRO A 55 13.21 -10.76 -12.87
CA PRO A 55 12.74 -12.14 -12.89
C PRO A 55 11.28 -12.24 -12.45
N ALA A 56 10.55 -13.23 -12.92
CA ALA A 56 9.17 -13.49 -12.47
C ALA A 56 9.07 -13.60 -10.95
N GLY A 57 8.00 -13.05 -10.39
CA GLY A 57 7.75 -13.04 -8.95
C GLY A 57 8.52 -11.96 -8.17
N THR A 58 9.21 -11.05 -8.86
CA THR A 58 9.85 -9.88 -8.23
C THR A 58 8.81 -8.81 -7.96
N TRP A 59 8.73 -8.36 -6.72
CA TRP A 59 7.90 -7.24 -6.26
C TRP A 59 8.72 -5.94 -6.20
N SER A 60 8.05 -4.79 -6.29
CA SER A 60 8.60 -3.44 -6.46
C SER A 60 8.83 -2.69 -5.14
N ASP A 61 8.86 -1.35 -5.21
CA ASP A 61 8.88 -0.44 -4.06
C ASP A 61 7.58 -0.51 -3.23
N ASP A 62 6.45 -0.89 -3.82
CA ASP A 62 5.19 -1.11 -3.12
C ASP A 62 5.35 -2.09 -1.94
N THR A 63 5.78 -3.31 -2.24
CA THR A 63 6.04 -4.32 -1.21
C THR A 63 7.24 -3.93 -0.35
N SER A 64 8.30 -3.36 -0.92
CA SER A 64 9.49 -2.94 -0.19
C SER A 64 9.17 -1.92 0.90
N MET A 65 8.45 -0.84 0.58
CA MET A 65 8.10 0.20 1.55
C MET A 65 7.05 -0.27 2.55
N THR A 66 6.16 -1.19 2.15
CA THR A 66 5.21 -1.84 3.06
C THR A 66 5.94 -2.65 4.12
N ILE A 67 6.91 -3.48 3.75
CA ILE A 67 7.70 -4.27 4.72
C ILE A 67 8.68 -3.43 5.54
N CYS A 68 9.18 -2.31 5.03
CA CYS A 68 9.93 -1.33 5.82
C CYS A 68 9.10 -0.82 7.01
N LEU A 69 7.85 -0.45 6.76
CA LEU A 69 6.92 -0.03 7.81
C LEU A 69 6.62 -1.17 8.79
N MET A 70 6.32 -2.37 8.29
CA MET A 70 6.07 -3.54 9.15
C MET A 70 7.27 -3.87 10.02
N GLN A 71 8.50 -3.86 9.47
CA GLN A 71 9.71 -4.14 10.22
C GLN A 71 9.91 -3.14 11.36
N SER A 72 9.71 -1.84 11.10
CA SER A 72 9.79 -0.82 12.14
C SER A 72 8.77 -1.07 13.26
N LEU A 73 7.53 -1.40 12.90
CA LEU A 73 6.49 -1.71 13.89
C LEU A 73 6.81 -2.96 14.73
N ILE A 74 7.46 -3.97 14.15
CA ILE A 74 7.93 -5.16 14.87
C ILE A 74 9.05 -4.80 15.84
N ASP A 75 10.04 -4.04 15.38
CA ASP A 75 11.26 -3.75 16.14
C ASP A 75 10.99 -2.76 17.26
N GLN A 76 10.21 -1.70 16.97
CA GLN A 76 9.93 -0.61 17.89
C GLN A 76 8.69 -0.85 18.76
N LYS A 77 7.79 -1.74 18.37
CA LYS A 77 6.50 -2.04 19.00
C LYS A 77 5.59 -0.81 19.19
N ARG A 78 5.81 0.21 18.38
CA ARG A 78 5.07 1.46 18.34
C ARG A 78 5.32 2.17 17.00
N PHE A 79 4.59 3.24 16.72
CA PHE A 79 4.90 4.11 15.59
C PHE A 79 6.12 4.97 15.93
N HIS A 80 7.27 4.63 15.34
CA HIS A 80 8.53 5.37 15.48
C HIS A 80 8.92 5.92 14.10
N TYR A 81 8.52 7.16 13.82
CA TYR A 81 8.58 7.73 12.46
C TYR A 81 10.01 7.88 11.94
N HIS A 82 10.98 8.14 12.83
CA HIS A 82 12.39 8.14 12.44
C HIS A 82 12.86 6.74 12.01
N ASP A 83 12.52 5.69 12.72
CA ASP A 83 12.92 4.33 12.37
C ASP A 83 12.28 3.86 11.05
N ILE A 84 11.03 4.26 10.79
CA ILE A 84 10.38 4.01 9.49
C ILE A 84 11.17 4.68 8.37
N MET A 85 11.55 5.96 8.52
CA MET A 85 12.35 6.67 7.52
C MET A 85 13.75 6.08 7.36
N GLU A 86 14.39 5.62 8.45
CA GLU A 86 15.67 4.90 8.38
C GLU A 86 15.55 3.60 7.56
N ASN A 87 14.44 2.86 7.70
CA ASN A 87 14.21 1.68 6.88
C ASN A 87 13.99 2.04 5.40
N PHE A 88 13.32 3.17 5.09
CA PHE A 88 13.25 3.67 3.71
C PHE A 88 14.62 4.07 3.17
N VAL A 89 15.49 4.65 4.00
CA VAL A 89 16.88 4.98 3.63
C VAL A 89 17.69 3.71 3.33
N LYS A 90 17.60 2.68 4.21
CA LYS A 90 18.28 1.39 3.99
C LYS A 90 17.80 0.72 2.70
N TRP A 91 16.48 0.74 2.45
CA TRP A 91 15.95 0.26 1.18
C TRP A 91 16.53 1.02 0.00
N TYR A 92 16.49 2.35 0.02
CA TYR A 92 16.90 3.20 -1.10
C TYR A 92 18.41 3.15 -1.38
N LEU A 93 19.25 3.18 -0.33
CA LEU A 93 20.71 3.30 -0.48
C LEU A 93 21.46 1.97 -0.34
N GLN A 94 20.90 0.96 0.32
CA GLN A 94 21.57 -0.28 0.68
C GLN A 94 20.92 -1.52 0.07
N ASP A 95 19.86 -1.36 -0.75
CA ASP A 95 19.09 -2.46 -1.36
C ASP A 95 18.48 -3.44 -0.33
N GLU A 96 18.31 -3.00 0.94
CA GLU A 96 17.60 -3.79 1.94
C GLU A 96 16.10 -3.84 1.63
N PHE A 97 15.38 -4.77 2.20
CA PHE A 97 13.94 -4.93 2.00
C PHE A 97 13.50 -5.09 0.53
N THR A 98 14.37 -5.57 -0.34
CA THR A 98 14.09 -5.78 -1.76
C THR A 98 13.87 -7.25 -2.08
N ALA A 99 13.20 -7.55 -3.20
CA ALA A 99 12.97 -8.90 -3.69
C ALA A 99 14.27 -9.61 -4.14
N THR A 100 15.18 -8.88 -4.79
CA THR A 100 16.34 -9.40 -5.52
C THR A 100 17.66 -8.74 -5.13
N LYS A 101 17.71 -8.00 -4.02
CA LYS A 101 18.85 -7.16 -3.61
C LYS A 101 19.18 -6.06 -4.63
N LEU A 102 18.14 -5.52 -5.23
CA LEU A 102 18.20 -4.40 -6.15
C LEU A 102 16.97 -3.53 -5.91
N THR A 103 17.20 -2.25 -5.59
CA THR A 103 16.16 -1.23 -5.51
C THR A 103 15.86 -0.73 -6.92
N PHE A 104 14.60 -0.74 -7.31
CA PHE A 104 14.10 -0.21 -8.57
C PHE A 104 12.74 0.48 -8.33
N ASP A 105 12.26 1.18 -9.32
CA ASP A 105 10.92 1.77 -9.37
C ASP A 105 10.60 2.77 -8.25
N ILE A 106 11.58 3.51 -7.79
CA ILE A 106 11.31 4.53 -6.78
C ILE A 106 10.57 5.74 -7.36
N GLY A 107 9.38 6.02 -6.86
CA GLY A 107 8.61 7.21 -7.21
C GLY A 107 9.34 8.52 -6.84
N GLY A 108 9.31 9.52 -7.75
CA GLY A 108 10.03 10.78 -7.57
C GLY A 108 9.66 11.55 -6.28
N THR A 109 8.41 11.46 -5.85
CA THR A 109 7.94 12.07 -4.58
C THR A 109 8.52 11.34 -3.36
N CYS A 110 8.55 10.00 -3.37
CA CYS A 110 9.18 9.19 -2.33
C CYS A 110 10.69 9.47 -2.23
N LYS A 111 11.39 9.45 -3.38
CA LYS A 111 12.82 9.76 -3.44
C LYS A 111 13.12 11.12 -2.79
N ARG A 112 12.41 12.17 -3.19
CA ARG A 112 12.61 13.53 -2.66
C ARG A 112 12.34 13.62 -1.15
N ALA A 113 11.35 12.93 -0.65
CA ALA A 113 11.06 12.89 0.78
C ALA A 113 12.18 12.20 1.58
N ILE A 114 12.74 11.09 1.06
CA ILE A 114 13.89 10.41 1.66
C ILE A 114 15.12 11.34 1.64
N GLU A 115 15.36 12.06 0.54
CA GLU A 115 16.43 13.04 0.43
C GLU A 115 16.26 14.20 1.43
N ASN A 116 15.02 14.69 1.63
CA ASN A 116 14.71 15.70 2.65
C ASN A 116 15.04 15.20 4.06
N TYR A 117 14.73 13.93 4.34
CA TYR A 117 15.06 13.30 5.62
C TYR A 117 16.57 13.18 5.83
N LEU A 118 17.31 12.74 4.81
CA LEU A 118 18.78 12.68 4.82
C LEU A 118 19.43 14.05 5.02
N ALA A 119 18.77 15.12 4.56
CA ALA A 119 19.19 16.51 4.80
C ALA A 119 18.90 17.00 6.23
N GLY A 120 18.33 16.15 7.10
CA GLY A 120 18.01 16.46 8.49
C GLY A 120 16.57 16.93 8.73
N GLY A 121 15.68 16.68 7.79
CA GLY A 121 14.25 16.95 7.94
C GLY A 121 13.60 16.08 9.01
N HIS A 122 12.60 16.65 9.71
CA HIS A 122 11.77 15.88 10.62
C HIS A 122 10.87 14.90 9.83
N PRO A 123 10.74 13.60 10.19
CA PRO A 123 10.05 12.57 9.41
C PRO A 123 8.74 13.01 8.77
N VAL A 124 7.76 13.41 9.57
CA VAL A 124 6.41 13.79 9.09
C VAL A 124 6.36 15.15 8.38
N LYS A 125 7.50 15.84 8.25
CA LYS A 125 7.66 17.09 7.49
C LYS A 125 8.49 16.92 6.21
N CYS A 126 8.96 15.70 5.93
CA CYS A 126 9.73 15.39 4.72
C CYS A 126 8.83 15.22 3.50
N GLY A 127 7.57 14.83 3.69
CA GLY A 127 6.62 14.60 2.63
C GLY A 127 6.25 15.86 1.86
N MET A 128 6.07 15.68 0.57
CA MET A 128 5.71 16.76 -0.35
C MET A 128 4.23 17.11 -0.20
N SER A 129 3.93 18.42 -0.09
CA SER A 129 2.57 18.95 0.10
C SER A 129 2.02 19.76 -1.08
N HIS A 130 2.77 19.84 -2.19
CA HIS A 130 2.28 20.52 -3.38
C HIS A 130 1.26 19.69 -4.13
N TYR A 131 0.26 20.32 -4.75
CA TYR A 131 -0.82 19.64 -5.49
C TYR A 131 -0.32 18.63 -6.54
N ALA A 132 0.79 18.91 -7.22
CA ALA A 132 1.38 17.99 -8.19
C ALA A 132 2.02 16.72 -7.58
N ASN A 133 2.10 16.60 -6.25
CA ASN A 133 2.73 15.48 -5.55
C ASN A 133 1.69 14.50 -4.96
N ASN A 134 0.52 14.38 -5.58
CA ASN A 134 -0.55 13.47 -5.18
C ASN A 134 -0.47 12.12 -5.92
N GLY A 135 0.74 11.56 -6.04
CA GLY A 135 0.93 10.17 -6.41
C GLY A 135 0.43 9.20 -5.33
N ASN A 136 0.38 7.94 -5.65
CA ASN A 136 -0.10 6.88 -4.77
C ASN A 136 0.96 6.29 -3.81
N GLY A 137 2.19 6.81 -3.80
CA GLY A 137 3.32 6.24 -3.05
C GLY A 137 3.17 6.22 -1.52
N SER A 138 2.16 6.87 -0.93
CA SER A 138 1.77 6.63 0.47
C SER A 138 0.63 5.61 0.58
N LEU A 139 -0.28 5.58 -0.41
CA LEU A 139 -1.38 4.63 -0.47
C LEU A 139 -0.88 3.20 -0.59
N MET A 140 0.10 2.97 -1.47
CA MET A 140 0.69 1.66 -1.74
C MET A 140 1.26 0.96 -0.50
N ARG A 141 1.62 1.69 0.56
CA ARG A 141 2.24 1.12 1.77
C ARG A 141 1.40 1.26 3.05
N ILE A 142 0.13 1.69 2.94
CA ILE A 142 -0.68 2.00 4.12
C ILE A 142 -1.29 0.76 4.80
N LEU A 143 -1.32 -0.39 4.13
CA LEU A 143 -1.96 -1.62 4.60
C LEU A 143 -1.61 -2.01 6.06
N PRO A 144 -0.35 -1.95 6.54
CA PRO A 144 -0.02 -2.30 7.92
C PRO A 144 -0.72 -1.40 8.95
N VAL A 145 -0.98 -0.14 8.61
CA VAL A 145 -1.72 0.81 9.47
C VAL A 145 -3.15 0.34 9.65
N ALA A 146 -3.80 -0.17 8.60
CA ALA A 146 -5.16 -0.69 8.69
C ALA A 146 -5.24 -1.90 9.66
N PHE A 147 -4.28 -2.82 9.61
CA PHE A 147 -4.20 -3.94 10.55
C PHE A 147 -4.02 -3.46 11.99
N VAL A 148 -3.14 -2.48 12.24
CA VAL A 148 -2.95 -1.91 13.58
C VAL A 148 -4.21 -1.19 14.05
N CYS A 149 -4.83 -0.38 13.19
CA CYS A 149 -6.07 0.33 13.53
C CYS A 149 -7.19 -0.63 13.93
N HIS A 150 -7.39 -1.70 13.16
CA HIS A 150 -8.41 -2.69 13.46
C HIS A 150 -8.10 -3.44 14.77
N ASN A 151 -6.86 -3.96 14.92
CA ASN A 151 -6.48 -4.75 16.09
C ASN A 151 -6.55 -3.95 17.41
N ASN A 152 -6.23 -2.65 17.36
CA ASN A 152 -6.24 -1.75 18.51
C ASN A 152 -7.51 -0.88 18.61
N GLN A 153 -8.53 -1.14 17.77
CA GLN A 153 -9.80 -0.40 17.74
C GLN A 153 -9.63 1.12 17.60
N ILE A 154 -8.63 1.54 16.81
CA ILE A 154 -8.36 2.94 16.52
C ILE A 154 -9.37 3.44 15.48
N THR A 155 -10.16 4.45 15.83
CA THR A 155 -11.22 5.03 15.01
C THR A 155 -11.18 6.56 15.04
N GLY A 156 -11.98 7.21 14.21
CA GLY A 156 -12.20 8.66 14.23
C GLY A 156 -10.90 9.46 14.07
N GLU A 157 -10.78 10.53 14.85
CA GLU A 157 -9.64 11.47 14.78
C GLU A 157 -8.28 10.79 14.96
N LYS A 158 -8.19 9.82 15.88
CA LYS A 158 -6.94 9.10 16.11
C LYS A 158 -6.49 8.28 14.90
N ARG A 159 -7.42 7.64 14.18
CA ARG A 159 -7.12 6.96 12.91
C ARG A 159 -6.67 7.95 11.86
N TYR A 160 -7.36 9.06 11.72
CA TYR A 160 -6.98 10.12 10.79
C TYR A 160 -5.56 10.64 11.06
N GLU A 161 -5.23 11.02 12.31
CA GLU A 161 -3.90 11.51 12.65
C GLU A 161 -2.80 10.47 12.39
N LEU A 162 -3.05 9.20 12.68
CA LEU A 162 -2.11 8.14 12.39
C LEU A 162 -1.87 7.96 10.89
N VAL A 163 -2.93 7.88 10.10
CA VAL A 163 -2.85 7.77 8.64
C VAL A 163 -2.14 8.98 8.04
N LYS A 164 -2.48 10.19 8.50
CA LYS A 164 -1.84 11.44 8.11
C LYS A 164 -0.34 11.44 8.39
N ASN A 165 0.08 11.04 9.59
CA ASN A 165 1.49 10.99 9.95
C ASN A 165 2.26 10.00 9.06
N ILE A 166 1.74 8.81 8.81
CA ILE A 166 2.37 7.80 7.93
C ILE A 166 2.40 8.25 6.47
N SER A 167 1.31 8.82 5.95
CA SER A 167 1.30 9.37 4.60
C SER A 167 2.32 10.51 4.45
N SER A 168 2.37 11.41 5.45
CA SER A 168 3.22 12.60 5.45
C SER A 168 4.73 12.29 5.50
N LEU A 169 5.14 11.06 5.73
CA LEU A 169 6.55 10.66 5.56
C LEU A 169 7.03 10.93 4.13
N THR A 170 6.13 10.84 3.14
CA THR A 170 6.44 11.11 1.72
C THR A 170 5.40 11.97 1.00
N HIS A 171 4.12 11.82 1.30
CA HIS A 171 2.99 12.51 0.65
C HIS A 171 2.14 13.20 1.71
N ALA A 172 2.37 14.50 1.90
CA ALA A 172 1.71 15.27 2.97
C ALA A 172 0.49 16.06 2.48
N HIS A 173 0.14 16.01 1.19
CA HIS A 173 -1.03 16.71 0.67
C HIS A 173 -2.32 16.02 1.12
N PRO A 174 -3.38 16.77 1.52
CA PRO A 174 -4.64 16.20 2.00
C PRO A 174 -5.29 15.19 1.04
N ILE A 175 -5.19 15.36 -0.26
CA ILE A 175 -5.70 14.41 -1.25
C ILE A 175 -5.08 13.02 -1.06
N SER A 176 -3.75 12.92 -0.88
CA SER A 176 -3.07 11.63 -0.65
C SER A 176 -3.45 11.04 0.71
N VAL A 177 -3.56 11.88 1.74
CA VAL A 177 -3.99 11.46 3.09
C VAL A 177 -5.42 10.90 3.06
N LEU A 178 -6.34 11.58 2.34
CA LEU A 178 -7.73 11.12 2.21
C LEU A 178 -7.82 9.77 1.50
N GLY A 179 -7.05 9.56 0.42
CA GLY A 179 -6.99 8.26 -0.25
C GLY A 179 -6.53 7.14 0.68
N CYS A 180 -5.48 7.40 1.49
CA CYS A 180 -5.01 6.48 2.51
C CYS A 180 -6.08 6.19 3.58
N LEU A 181 -6.82 7.21 4.02
CA LEU A 181 -7.87 7.03 5.02
C LEU A 181 -9.06 6.23 4.48
N ILE A 182 -9.51 6.50 3.26
CA ILE A 182 -10.58 5.73 2.59
C ILE A 182 -10.19 4.26 2.49
N TYR A 183 -8.97 3.98 2.01
CA TYR A 183 -8.47 2.60 1.90
C TYR A 183 -8.35 1.92 3.27
N THR A 184 -7.81 2.61 4.28
CA THR A 184 -7.71 2.10 5.66
C THR A 184 -9.08 1.75 6.24
N ASN A 185 -10.08 2.62 6.06
CA ASN A 185 -11.44 2.38 6.51
C ASN A 185 -12.05 1.16 5.82
N PHE A 186 -11.89 1.06 4.51
CA PHE A 186 -12.39 -0.08 3.74
C PHE A 186 -11.78 -1.41 4.20
N VAL A 187 -10.45 -1.45 4.41
CA VAL A 187 -9.77 -2.63 4.96
C VAL A 187 -10.28 -2.98 6.35
N CYS A 188 -10.50 -1.99 7.24
CA CYS A 188 -11.04 -2.23 8.57
C CYS A 188 -12.44 -2.87 8.51
N HIS A 189 -13.31 -2.40 7.61
CA HIS A 189 -14.65 -2.99 7.44
C HIS A 189 -14.58 -4.44 6.90
N LEU A 190 -13.65 -4.73 5.98
CA LEU A 190 -13.42 -6.12 5.54
C LEU A 190 -12.92 -7.01 6.70
N LEU A 191 -12.05 -6.48 7.57
CA LEU A 191 -11.54 -7.18 8.76
C LEU A 191 -12.62 -7.38 9.83
N ASP A 192 -13.64 -6.53 9.88
CA ASP A 192 -14.85 -6.71 10.69
C ASP A 192 -15.74 -7.87 10.19
N GLY A 193 -15.43 -8.45 9.01
CA GLY A 193 -16.16 -9.54 8.39
C GLY A 193 -17.30 -9.10 7.47
N ASP A 194 -17.35 -7.84 7.09
CA ASP A 194 -18.33 -7.36 6.12
C ASP A 194 -18.03 -7.96 4.73
N ASP A 195 -19.07 -8.24 3.96
CA ASP A 195 -18.88 -8.52 2.54
C ASP A 195 -18.40 -7.28 1.78
N PRO A 196 -17.79 -7.42 0.59
CA PRO A 196 -17.17 -6.30 -0.11
C PRO A 196 -18.09 -5.10 -0.37
N LYS A 197 -19.37 -5.33 -0.69
CA LYS A 197 -20.31 -4.24 -0.97
C LYS A 197 -20.77 -3.56 0.32
N GLU A 198 -20.94 -4.30 1.41
CA GLU A 198 -21.26 -3.74 2.70
C GLU A 198 -20.07 -2.95 3.28
N ALA A 199 -18.85 -3.48 3.18
CA ALA A 199 -17.64 -2.74 3.53
C ALA A 199 -17.55 -1.42 2.76
N TYR A 200 -17.84 -1.45 1.45
CA TYR A 200 -17.85 -0.25 0.60
C TYR A 200 -18.93 0.75 1.04
N ARG A 201 -20.15 0.28 1.31
CA ARG A 201 -21.24 1.13 1.79
C ARG A 201 -20.90 1.79 3.14
N LYS A 202 -20.29 1.06 4.06
CA LYS A 202 -19.84 1.61 5.35
C LYS A 202 -18.74 2.65 5.17
N THR A 203 -17.77 2.38 4.31
CA THR A 203 -16.70 3.35 3.95
C THR A 203 -17.30 4.66 3.41
N GLN A 204 -18.38 4.61 2.63
CA GLN A 204 -19.06 5.82 2.15
C GLN A 204 -19.75 6.62 3.27
N LEU A 205 -20.06 5.98 4.39
CA LEU A 205 -20.73 6.59 5.55
C LEU A 205 -19.73 7.03 6.65
N ASP A 206 -18.47 6.68 6.53
CA ASP A 206 -17.44 7.14 7.46
C ASP A 206 -17.32 8.67 7.46
N ASP A 207 -16.81 9.21 8.55
CA ASP A 207 -16.60 10.66 8.69
C ASP A 207 -15.32 11.11 8.02
N TYR A 208 -15.45 12.03 7.06
CA TYR A 208 -14.36 12.70 6.35
C TYR A 208 -14.39 14.22 6.54
N SER A 209 -15.10 14.72 7.56
CA SER A 209 -15.30 16.16 7.82
C SER A 209 -14.00 16.92 8.16
N MET A 210 -12.91 16.19 8.45
CA MET A 210 -11.58 16.76 8.65
C MET A 210 -10.90 17.23 7.35
N PHE A 211 -11.49 16.95 6.18
CA PHE A 211 -11.00 17.40 4.88
C PHE A 211 -11.89 18.49 4.29
N GLU A 212 -11.30 19.35 3.46
CA GLU A 212 -12.06 20.37 2.73
C GLU A 212 -12.95 19.73 1.65
N LYS A 213 -14.02 20.44 1.26
CA LYS A 213 -14.98 19.93 0.27
C LYS A 213 -14.37 19.63 -1.08
N GLU A 214 -13.33 20.38 -1.45
CA GLU A 214 -12.60 20.25 -2.69
C GLU A 214 -11.90 18.89 -2.76
N GLU A 215 -11.22 18.45 -1.70
CA GLU A 215 -10.55 17.17 -1.62
C GLU A 215 -11.56 16.02 -1.64
N ILE A 216 -12.64 16.12 -0.86
CA ILE A 216 -13.72 15.11 -0.83
C ILE A 216 -14.38 14.99 -2.23
N THR A 217 -14.53 16.09 -2.95
CA THR A 217 -15.16 16.09 -4.29
C THR A 217 -14.35 15.30 -5.31
N LEU A 218 -13.03 15.28 -5.20
CA LEU A 218 -12.17 14.46 -6.07
C LEU A 218 -12.45 12.96 -5.91
N TYR A 219 -12.85 12.52 -4.72
CA TYR A 219 -13.24 11.13 -4.43
C TYR A 219 -14.74 10.85 -4.60
N SER A 220 -15.51 11.75 -5.23
CA SER A 220 -16.97 11.64 -5.33
C SER A 220 -17.45 10.36 -6.04
N ARG A 221 -16.68 9.82 -6.99
CA ARG A 221 -17.00 8.56 -7.65
C ARG A 221 -16.93 7.36 -6.71
N ILE A 222 -16.08 7.43 -5.69
CA ILE A 222 -15.97 6.44 -4.61
C ILE A 222 -16.99 6.75 -3.51
N LEU A 223 -17.00 7.98 -2.98
CA LEU A 223 -17.72 8.30 -1.75
C LEU A 223 -19.21 8.59 -1.95
N LYS A 224 -19.66 8.95 -3.18
CA LYS A 224 -21.05 9.33 -3.45
C LYS A 224 -21.74 8.46 -4.50
N ASN A 225 -20.99 7.69 -5.27
CA ASN A 225 -21.50 6.84 -6.32
C ASN A 225 -21.11 5.38 -6.06
N GLN A 226 -21.57 4.49 -6.91
CA GLN A 226 -21.21 3.07 -6.87
C GLN A 226 -20.12 2.84 -7.91
N ILE A 227 -18.83 2.87 -7.48
CA ILE A 227 -17.69 2.76 -8.40
C ILE A 227 -17.77 1.50 -9.27
N TYR A 228 -18.28 0.40 -8.76
CA TYR A 228 -18.44 -0.86 -9.47
C TYR A 228 -19.51 -0.85 -10.57
N CYS A 229 -20.32 0.20 -10.68
CA CYS A 229 -21.28 0.38 -11.77
C CYS A 229 -20.70 1.09 -13.00
N TYR A 230 -19.47 1.64 -12.91
CA TYR A 230 -18.85 2.29 -14.06
C TYR A 230 -18.30 1.25 -15.03
N PRO A 231 -18.45 1.48 -16.36
CA PRO A 231 -17.80 0.63 -17.36
C PRO A 231 -16.27 0.70 -17.27
N LYS A 232 -15.57 -0.41 -17.55
CA LYS A 232 -14.10 -0.53 -17.52
C LYS A 232 -13.38 0.65 -18.20
N GLY A 233 -13.88 1.10 -19.36
CA GLY A 233 -13.27 2.20 -20.11
C GLY A 233 -13.28 3.56 -19.40
N TYR A 234 -14.06 3.71 -18.33
CA TYR A 234 -14.12 4.94 -17.51
C TYR A 234 -13.30 4.87 -16.22
N ILE A 235 -12.63 3.76 -15.98
CA ILE A 235 -11.78 3.57 -14.81
C ILE A 235 -10.35 3.98 -15.18
N PRO A 236 -9.82 5.08 -14.63
CA PRO A 236 -8.42 5.44 -14.83
C PRO A 236 -7.52 4.47 -14.06
N SER A 237 -6.25 4.34 -14.49
CA SER A 237 -5.27 3.42 -13.87
C SER A 237 -3.88 4.05 -13.72
N ARG A 238 -3.83 5.39 -13.63
CA ARG A 238 -2.58 6.14 -13.50
C ARG A 238 -2.13 6.18 -12.03
N ALA A 239 -0.85 6.46 -11.80
CA ALA A 239 -0.23 6.61 -10.47
C ALA A 239 -0.73 7.83 -9.65
N TYR A 240 -1.81 8.50 -10.07
CA TYR A 240 -2.51 9.51 -9.27
C TYR A 240 -3.36 8.81 -8.21
N VAL A 241 -3.23 9.21 -6.95
CA VAL A 241 -3.82 8.49 -5.80
C VAL A 241 -5.33 8.22 -5.93
N VAL A 242 -6.09 9.16 -6.50
CA VAL A 242 -7.54 8.99 -6.75
C VAL A 242 -7.81 7.94 -7.81
N ASP A 243 -7.06 8.00 -8.94
CA ASP A 243 -7.17 7.05 -10.04
C ASP A 243 -6.84 5.63 -9.57
N THR A 244 -5.75 5.48 -8.83
CA THR A 244 -5.33 4.21 -8.24
C THR A 244 -6.43 3.63 -7.35
N LEU A 245 -6.99 4.43 -6.42
CA LEU A 245 -8.01 3.94 -5.51
C LEU A 245 -9.33 3.58 -6.22
N GLU A 246 -9.71 4.34 -7.26
CA GLU A 246 -10.86 3.98 -8.12
C GLU A 246 -10.64 2.64 -8.82
N ALA A 247 -9.46 2.43 -9.42
CA ALA A 247 -9.11 1.20 -10.12
C ALA A 247 -9.09 -0.02 -9.18
N VAL A 248 -8.51 0.14 -7.99
CA VAL A 248 -8.44 -0.90 -6.95
C VAL A 248 -9.85 -1.32 -6.50
N LEU A 249 -10.67 -0.36 -6.07
CA LEU A 249 -12.01 -0.65 -5.59
C LEU A 249 -12.91 -1.20 -6.69
N TRP A 250 -12.81 -0.67 -7.91
CA TRP A 250 -13.54 -1.19 -9.05
C TRP A 250 -13.17 -2.64 -9.36
N SER A 251 -11.87 -2.95 -9.47
CA SER A 251 -11.40 -4.29 -9.78
C SER A 251 -11.82 -5.30 -8.72
N PHE A 252 -11.73 -4.94 -7.44
CA PHE A 252 -12.12 -5.80 -6.34
C PHE A 252 -13.65 -6.00 -6.26
N LEU A 253 -14.45 -4.94 -6.41
CA LEU A 253 -15.91 -5.00 -6.24
C LEU A 253 -16.67 -5.58 -7.45
N THR A 254 -15.99 -5.74 -8.60
CA THR A 254 -16.59 -6.33 -9.83
C THR A 254 -16.21 -7.78 -10.05
N THR A 255 -15.48 -8.39 -9.10
CA THR A 255 -14.99 -9.79 -9.18
C THR A 255 -15.32 -10.55 -7.90
N ASP A 256 -15.36 -11.89 -7.97
CA ASP A 256 -15.81 -12.75 -6.88
C ASP A 256 -14.74 -13.73 -6.38
N ASN A 257 -13.49 -13.59 -6.82
CA ASN A 257 -12.36 -14.41 -6.38
C ASN A 257 -11.04 -13.66 -6.51
N PHE A 258 -9.99 -14.18 -5.85
CA PHE A 258 -8.67 -13.57 -5.83
C PHE A 258 -8.06 -13.41 -7.22
N GLN A 259 -8.06 -14.49 -8.02
CA GLN A 259 -7.40 -14.51 -9.32
C GLN A 259 -8.01 -13.48 -10.27
N ASP A 260 -9.33 -13.47 -10.40
CA ASP A 260 -10.03 -12.53 -11.28
C ASP A 260 -9.85 -11.08 -10.80
N ALA A 261 -9.87 -10.82 -9.49
CA ALA A 261 -9.64 -9.49 -8.96
C ALA A 261 -8.28 -8.94 -9.36
N VAL A 262 -7.21 -9.70 -9.12
CA VAL A 262 -5.84 -9.26 -9.43
C VAL A 262 -5.61 -9.17 -10.93
N LEU A 263 -6.06 -10.14 -11.73
CA LEU A 263 -5.94 -10.09 -13.19
C LEU A 263 -6.74 -8.93 -13.80
N THR A 264 -7.91 -8.63 -13.27
CA THR A 264 -8.68 -7.45 -13.68
C THR A 264 -7.90 -6.17 -13.40
N ALA A 265 -7.29 -6.05 -12.23
CA ALA A 265 -6.50 -4.90 -11.81
C ALA A 265 -5.28 -4.68 -12.72
N VAL A 266 -4.40 -5.67 -12.85
CA VAL A 266 -3.15 -5.52 -13.63
C VAL A 266 -3.40 -5.33 -15.13
N ASN A 267 -4.51 -5.82 -15.67
CA ASN A 267 -4.90 -5.62 -17.07
C ASN A 267 -5.65 -4.29 -17.33
N LEU A 268 -5.70 -3.38 -16.35
CA LEU A 268 -6.12 -2.00 -16.59
C LEU A 268 -5.03 -1.17 -17.27
N GLY A 269 -3.77 -1.59 -17.18
CA GLY A 269 -2.64 -0.87 -17.75
C GLY A 269 -2.15 0.30 -16.86
N ASP A 270 -1.21 1.05 -17.36
CA ASP A 270 -0.52 2.16 -16.70
C ASP A 270 0.20 1.71 -15.41
N ASP A 271 -0.30 2.01 -14.23
CA ASP A 271 0.29 1.70 -12.93
C ASP A 271 -0.21 0.33 -12.41
N THR A 272 0.29 -0.71 -13.00
CA THR A 272 -0.25 -2.07 -12.85
C THR A 272 0.18 -2.77 -11.57
N ASP A 273 1.36 -2.50 -11.07
CA ASP A 273 1.91 -3.10 -9.84
C ASP A 273 1.21 -2.54 -8.60
N THR A 274 1.10 -1.22 -8.46
CA THR A 274 0.37 -0.62 -7.32
C THR A 274 -1.10 -1.02 -7.31
N ILE A 275 -1.79 -0.95 -8.47
CA ILE A 275 -3.20 -1.34 -8.53
C ILE A 275 -3.37 -2.83 -8.24
N GLY A 276 -2.46 -3.66 -8.79
CA GLY A 276 -2.39 -5.10 -8.52
C GLY A 276 -2.14 -5.40 -7.05
N ALA A 277 -1.16 -4.73 -6.43
CA ALA A 277 -0.82 -4.90 -5.02
C ALA A 277 -1.99 -4.59 -4.08
N LEU A 278 -2.55 -3.40 -4.21
CA LEU A 278 -3.67 -2.97 -3.36
C LEU A 278 -4.91 -3.85 -3.57
N THR A 279 -5.25 -4.22 -4.81
CA THR A 279 -6.35 -5.15 -5.10
C THR A 279 -6.06 -6.53 -4.54
N GLY A 280 -4.84 -7.03 -4.70
CA GLY A 280 -4.40 -8.32 -4.17
C GLY A 280 -4.49 -8.41 -2.65
N SER A 281 -4.22 -7.29 -1.94
CA SER A 281 -4.39 -7.25 -0.49
C SER A 281 -5.85 -7.38 -0.06
N LEU A 282 -6.77 -6.66 -0.72
CA LEU A 282 -8.21 -6.73 -0.44
C LEU A 282 -8.75 -8.13 -0.73
N ALA A 283 -8.39 -8.68 -1.90
CA ALA A 283 -8.78 -10.03 -2.29
C ALA A 283 -8.19 -11.11 -1.36
N GLY A 284 -6.94 -10.93 -0.92
CA GLY A 284 -6.29 -11.82 0.05
C GLY A 284 -7.02 -11.82 1.39
N ILE A 285 -7.39 -10.65 1.92
CA ILE A 285 -8.15 -10.52 3.17
C ILE A 285 -9.52 -11.17 3.02
N GLN A 286 -10.23 -10.91 1.91
CA GLN A 286 -11.59 -11.38 1.69
C GLN A 286 -11.67 -12.88 1.43
N TYR A 287 -10.83 -13.41 0.55
CA TYR A 287 -10.93 -14.79 0.08
C TYR A 287 -9.94 -15.74 0.76
N GLY A 288 -8.98 -15.21 1.51
CA GLY A 288 -8.00 -15.96 2.27
C GLY A 288 -6.81 -16.51 1.46
N LEU A 289 -5.76 -16.95 2.16
CA LEU A 289 -4.49 -17.36 1.56
C LEU A 289 -4.63 -18.51 0.54
N LYS A 290 -5.57 -19.43 0.76
CA LYS A 290 -5.80 -20.58 -0.13
C LYS A 290 -6.42 -20.20 -1.48
N SER A 291 -6.97 -19.01 -1.62
CA SER A 291 -7.51 -18.51 -2.89
C SER A 291 -6.44 -18.00 -3.83
N ILE A 292 -5.23 -17.75 -3.33
CA ILE A 292 -4.08 -17.34 -4.13
C ILE A 292 -3.60 -18.54 -4.96
N PRO A 293 -3.51 -18.44 -6.31
CA PRO A 293 -3.01 -19.53 -7.13
C PRO A 293 -1.63 -20.02 -6.66
N GLU A 294 -1.48 -21.31 -6.44
CA GLU A 294 -0.25 -21.93 -5.92
C GLU A 294 0.98 -21.57 -6.77
N LYS A 295 0.81 -21.53 -8.08
CA LYS A 295 1.87 -21.16 -9.01
C LYS A 295 2.37 -19.73 -8.76
N TRP A 296 1.48 -18.78 -8.46
CA TRP A 296 1.89 -17.40 -8.16
C TRP A 296 2.58 -17.31 -6.79
N ALA A 297 2.00 -17.95 -5.78
CA ALA A 297 2.58 -17.98 -4.44
C ALA A 297 3.98 -18.64 -4.40
N THR A 298 4.21 -19.69 -5.19
CA THR A 298 5.52 -20.38 -5.27
C THR A 298 6.54 -19.64 -6.13
N THR A 299 6.09 -18.85 -7.12
CA THR A 299 6.96 -18.03 -7.96
C THR A 299 7.44 -16.77 -7.24
N LEU A 300 6.65 -16.27 -6.26
CA LEU A 300 6.92 -15.04 -5.51
C LEU A 300 8.30 -15.08 -4.86
N LYS A 301 9.14 -14.07 -5.16
CA LYS A 301 10.48 -13.96 -4.58
C LYS A 301 10.39 -13.73 -3.07
N ARG A 302 11.29 -14.40 -2.33
CA ARG A 302 11.36 -14.32 -0.87
C ARG A 302 10.01 -14.60 -0.15
N GLY A 303 9.11 -15.39 -0.71
CA GLY A 303 7.80 -15.71 -0.12
C GLY A 303 7.89 -16.21 1.33
N ARG A 304 8.91 -17.06 1.67
CA ARG A 304 9.14 -17.51 3.05
C ARG A 304 9.51 -16.38 4.00
N TYR A 305 10.25 -15.38 3.53
CA TYR A 305 10.59 -14.19 4.31
C TYR A 305 9.32 -13.37 4.60
N LEU A 306 8.48 -13.15 3.59
CA LEU A 306 7.23 -12.41 3.76
C LEU A 306 6.30 -13.11 4.75
N VAL A 307 6.15 -14.43 4.66
CA VAL A 307 5.34 -15.21 5.62
C VAL A 307 5.89 -15.06 7.05
N LYS A 308 7.21 -15.18 7.23
CA LYS A 308 7.83 -14.99 8.55
C LYS A 308 7.59 -13.59 9.10
N LEU A 309 7.71 -12.57 8.25
CA LEU A 309 7.44 -11.18 8.63
C LEU A 309 5.98 -10.99 9.08
N CYS A 310 5.02 -11.56 8.33
CA CYS A 310 3.61 -11.55 8.71
C CYS A 310 3.38 -12.19 10.09
N ASP A 311 4.05 -13.32 10.37
CA ASP A 311 3.93 -14.01 11.65
C ASP A 311 4.45 -13.16 12.80
N GLN A 312 5.64 -12.58 12.63
CA GLN A 312 6.23 -11.69 13.62
C GLN A 312 5.35 -10.46 13.86
N PHE A 313 4.84 -9.84 12.78
CA PHE A 313 3.95 -8.69 12.88
C PHE A 313 2.64 -9.03 13.61
N ALA A 314 2.02 -10.18 13.30
CA ALA A 314 0.79 -10.62 13.94
C ALA A 314 0.96 -10.96 15.44
N GLU A 315 2.17 -11.33 15.85
CA GLU A 315 2.51 -11.66 17.25
C GLU A 315 3.01 -10.45 18.04
N THR A 316 3.30 -9.33 17.35
CA THR A 316 3.80 -8.11 17.99
C THR A 316 2.64 -7.28 18.54
N GLU A 317 2.69 -6.99 19.83
CA GLU A 317 1.80 -5.99 20.44
C GLU A 317 2.37 -4.60 20.17
N ILE A 318 1.59 -3.80 19.41
CA ILE A 318 1.99 -2.45 19.03
C ILE A 318 1.31 -1.47 19.97
N ASP A 319 2.13 -0.72 20.73
CA ASP A 319 1.64 0.36 21.57
C ASP A 319 1.18 1.54 20.69
N THR A 320 -0.08 1.88 20.85
CA THR A 320 -0.72 3.00 20.14
C THR A 320 -1.20 4.08 21.10
N THR A 321 -0.76 4.07 22.36
CA THR A 321 -1.18 5.08 23.35
C THR A 321 -0.72 6.48 22.95
N ASP A 322 0.51 6.60 22.45
CA ASP A 322 1.05 7.82 21.85
C ASP A 322 1.42 7.56 20.39
N ILE A 323 0.75 8.28 19.48
CA ILE A 323 1.00 8.27 18.04
C ILE A 323 1.61 9.59 17.55
N SER A 324 1.98 10.48 18.48
CA SER A 324 2.59 11.76 18.16
C SER A 324 3.96 11.57 17.51
N PRO A 325 4.32 12.39 16.51
CA PRO A 325 5.67 12.38 15.96
C PRO A 325 6.70 12.80 17.03
N GLU A 326 7.82 12.07 17.09
CA GLU A 326 8.90 12.34 18.02
C GLU A 326 9.45 13.78 17.84
N SER A 327 9.73 14.45 18.94
CA SER A 327 10.18 15.85 18.93
C SER A 327 11.67 16.03 18.62
N THR A 328 12.46 14.94 18.64
CA THR A 328 13.92 14.99 18.52
C THR A 328 14.41 14.43 17.18
N SER A 329 15.35 15.14 16.54
CA SER A 329 16.16 14.59 15.46
C SER A 329 17.14 13.55 16.02
N ILE A 330 17.15 12.33 15.48
CA ILE A 330 18.18 11.33 15.78
C ILE A 330 19.51 11.79 15.17
N PRO A 331 20.67 11.47 15.78
CA PRO A 331 21.98 11.76 15.19
C PRO A 331 22.11 11.14 13.80
N ARG A 332 22.68 11.88 12.87
CA ARG A 332 22.88 11.48 11.46
C ARG A 332 23.54 10.10 11.36
N VAL A 333 22.95 9.21 10.56
CA VAL A 333 23.65 8.03 10.06
C VAL A 333 24.82 8.52 9.19
N GLU A 334 26.04 8.09 9.49
CA GLU A 334 27.18 8.35 8.61
C GLU A 334 26.94 7.64 7.26
N THR A 335 26.57 8.40 6.25
CA THR A 335 26.34 7.90 4.90
C THR A 335 27.66 7.72 4.18
N THR A 336 28.23 6.51 4.21
CA THR A 336 29.44 6.15 3.45
C THR A 336 29.21 5.95 1.94
N ASN A 337 28.00 6.09 1.42
CA ASN A 337 27.66 5.86 0.01
C ASN A 337 26.75 6.95 -0.59
N LEU A 338 27.24 8.19 -0.66
CA LEU A 338 26.52 9.31 -1.31
C LEU A 338 26.53 9.27 -2.86
N ASN A 339 27.15 8.26 -3.49
CA ASN A 339 27.33 8.23 -4.95
C ASN A 339 26.04 7.97 -5.76
N ARG A 340 24.90 7.65 -5.11
CA ARG A 340 23.60 7.50 -5.79
C ARG A 340 22.77 8.80 -5.86
N LEU A 341 23.21 9.87 -5.22
CA LEU A 341 22.47 11.15 -5.22
C LEU A 341 22.66 11.98 -6.51
N GLY A 342 23.48 11.52 -7.47
CA GLY A 342 23.86 12.25 -8.69
C GLY A 342 23.49 11.58 -10.01
N ALA A 343 22.63 10.57 -10.06
CA ALA A 343 22.23 9.92 -11.30
C ALA A 343 20.72 10.09 -11.57
#